data_f5bddd66f6f59d7d020f6177bfdccdd7
#
_entry.id   f5bddd66f6f59d7d020f6177bfdccdd7
#
_cell.length_a   1.000
_cell.length_b   1.000
_cell.length_c   1.000
_cell.angle_alpha   90.00
_cell.angle_beta   90.00
_cell.angle_gamma   90.00
#
_symmetry.space_group_name_H-M   'P 1'
#
loop_
_entity.id
_entity.type
_entity.pdbx_description
1 polymer ?
#
loop_
_entity_poly.entity_id
_entity_poly.type
_entity_poly.pdbx_seq_one_letter_code
_entity_poly.pdbx_strand_id
1 'polypeptide(L)'
;AGEYSTKEAERAAKSKLPVVIVPPGVDEKRFKPLTLEERNSARSSFGLNQKDEIILTLSRLVPRKGMDVLIKACAELQKSRPNLKLLIAGTGRDRQRLETITKQKKAPVTFLGYVQDQDIPSLYGMADIFSMLCRVRWGGLEQEGFGIVFLEAAAAGIPQIAGKSGGAEEAVLHEETGKVIQNPKDSKSVAEAISELLDNKAKFAELKKVSRSRAETKFSYDYLSKKFHKSILEAESRSKEK
;
A
#
# COMPACT_ATOMS: atom_id res chain seq x y z
N ALA A 1 -14.13 -9.58 0.76
CA ALA A 1 -12.90 -9.90 1.48
C ALA A 1 -12.00 -10.77 0.60
N GLY A 2 -10.73 -10.92 0.92
CA GLY A 2 -9.78 -11.74 0.17
C GLY A 2 -9.72 -13.19 0.68
N GLU A 3 -8.81 -13.96 0.10
CA GLU A 3 -8.56 -15.36 0.50
C GLU A 3 -8.12 -15.47 1.96
N TYR A 4 -7.28 -14.56 2.43
CA TYR A 4 -6.86 -14.53 3.82
C TYR A 4 -8.06 -14.47 4.78
N SER A 5 -9.00 -13.54 4.54
CA SER A 5 -10.21 -13.42 5.37
C SER A 5 -11.10 -14.64 5.31
N THR A 6 -11.17 -15.32 4.15
CA THR A 6 -11.89 -16.58 3.98
C THR A 6 -11.26 -17.69 4.83
N LYS A 7 -9.92 -17.84 4.77
CA LYS A 7 -9.19 -18.84 5.58
C LYS A 7 -9.38 -18.62 7.09
N GLU A 8 -9.39 -17.35 7.53
CA GLU A 8 -9.64 -17.03 8.95
C GLU A 8 -11.10 -17.35 9.36
N ALA A 9 -12.07 -17.07 8.49
CA ALA A 9 -13.48 -17.42 8.74
C ALA A 9 -13.68 -18.96 8.80
N GLU A 10 -13.10 -19.73 7.86
CA GLU A 10 -13.13 -21.18 7.85
C GLU A 10 -12.46 -21.79 9.10
N ARG A 11 -11.34 -21.19 9.53
CA ARG A 11 -10.66 -21.59 10.77
C ARG A 11 -11.56 -21.38 12.00
N ALA A 12 -12.22 -20.23 12.07
CA ALA A 12 -13.15 -19.93 13.17
C ALA A 12 -14.39 -20.86 13.16
N ALA A 13 -14.93 -21.12 11.96
CA ALA A 13 -16.07 -22.03 11.77
C ALA A 13 -15.71 -23.51 11.91
N LYS A 14 -14.41 -23.85 11.93
CA LYS A 14 -13.89 -25.25 11.89
C LYS A 14 -14.46 -26.08 10.73
N SER A 15 -14.81 -25.44 9.63
CA SER A 15 -15.39 -26.05 8.45
C SER A 15 -15.10 -25.23 7.20
N LYS A 16 -15.17 -25.89 6.03
CA LYS A 16 -15.16 -25.20 4.74
C LYS A 16 -16.47 -24.43 4.57
N LEU A 17 -16.38 -23.22 4.04
CA LEU A 17 -17.52 -22.36 3.79
C LEU A 17 -17.78 -22.22 2.29
N PRO A 18 -19.05 -22.24 1.84
CA PRO A 18 -19.41 -21.93 0.46
C PRO A 18 -19.27 -20.41 0.24
N VAL A 19 -18.09 -19.98 -0.18
CA VAL A 19 -17.78 -18.55 -0.32
C VAL A 19 -17.51 -18.15 -1.76
N VAL A 20 -17.86 -16.91 -2.08
CA VAL A 20 -17.40 -16.20 -3.26
C VAL A 20 -16.47 -15.09 -2.81
N ILE A 21 -15.27 -15.05 -3.36
CA ILE A 21 -14.26 -14.04 -3.02
C ILE A 21 -14.43 -12.84 -3.94
N VAL A 22 -14.91 -11.74 -3.38
CA VAL A 22 -14.92 -10.42 -4.01
C VAL A 22 -14.06 -9.52 -3.13
N PRO A 23 -12.80 -9.25 -3.52
CA PRO A 23 -11.89 -8.40 -2.74
C PRO A 23 -12.35 -6.95 -2.77
N PRO A 24 -11.76 -6.08 -1.94
CA PRO A 24 -11.93 -4.63 -2.08
C PRO A 24 -11.54 -4.15 -3.47
N GLY A 25 -12.28 -3.16 -3.98
CA GLY A 25 -12.01 -2.52 -5.26
C GLY A 25 -11.31 -1.18 -5.11
N VAL A 26 -10.94 -0.61 -6.26
CA VAL A 26 -10.38 0.73 -6.39
C VAL A 26 -11.04 1.47 -7.54
N ASP A 27 -11.22 2.78 -7.38
CA ASP A 27 -11.60 3.69 -8.46
C ASP A 27 -10.34 4.04 -9.28
N GLU A 28 -10.08 3.25 -10.31
CA GLU A 28 -8.91 3.40 -11.18
C GLU A 28 -8.97 4.64 -12.07
N LYS A 29 -10.14 5.28 -12.19
CA LYS A 29 -10.30 6.55 -12.93
C LYS A 29 -9.92 7.73 -12.06
N ARG A 30 -10.26 7.67 -10.78
CA ARG A 30 -9.86 8.64 -9.76
C ARG A 30 -8.38 8.54 -9.43
N PHE A 31 -7.89 7.33 -9.17
CA PHE A 31 -6.48 7.02 -8.92
C PHE A 31 -5.81 6.64 -10.22
N LYS A 32 -5.23 7.61 -10.91
CA LYS A 32 -4.54 7.42 -12.19
C LYS A 32 -3.11 7.96 -12.12
N PRO A 33 -2.20 7.45 -12.96
CA PRO A 33 -0.88 8.06 -13.11
C PRO A 33 -1.02 9.53 -13.51
N LEU A 34 -0.23 10.38 -12.88
CA LEU A 34 -0.14 11.80 -13.24
C LEU A 34 0.79 11.98 -14.44
N THR A 35 0.49 12.97 -15.27
CA THR A 35 1.45 13.50 -16.25
C THR A 35 2.65 14.12 -15.52
N LEU A 36 3.75 14.38 -16.23
CA LEU A 36 4.92 15.01 -15.62
C LEU A 36 4.59 16.40 -15.07
N GLU A 37 3.75 17.16 -15.77
CA GLU A 37 3.32 18.49 -15.34
C GLU A 37 2.44 18.43 -14.09
N GLU A 38 1.42 17.57 -14.07
CA GLU A 38 0.55 17.35 -12.92
C GLU A 38 1.37 16.90 -11.70
N ARG A 39 2.34 15.99 -11.90
CA ARG A 39 3.22 15.50 -10.84
C ARG A 39 4.11 16.60 -10.26
N ASN A 40 4.70 17.43 -11.12
CA ASN A 40 5.54 18.55 -10.69
C ASN A 40 4.71 19.60 -9.94
N SER A 41 3.51 19.90 -10.41
CA SER A 41 2.56 20.80 -9.73
C SER A 41 2.18 20.24 -8.35
N ALA A 42 1.82 18.96 -8.27
CA ALA A 42 1.51 18.30 -7.00
C ALA A 42 2.70 18.35 -6.03
N ARG A 43 3.93 18.06 -6.49
CA ARG A 43 5.13 18.18 -5.65
C ARG A 43 5.33 19.59 -5.10
N SER A 44 5.18 20.59 -5.96
CA SER A 44 5.32 22.00 -5.57
C SER A 44 4.30 22.41 -4.51
N SER A 45 3.04 21.95 -4.61
CA SER A 45 1.98 22.26 -3.62
C SER A 45 2.26 21.68 -2.24
N PHE A 46 3.08 20.61 -2.16
CA PHE A 46 3.55 20.03 -0.89
C PHE A 46 4.97 20.54 -0.48
N GLY A 47 5.52 21.56 -1.16
CA GLY A 47 6.83 22.11 -0.87
C GLY A 47 7.99 21.18 -1.20
N LEU A 48 7.81 20.29 -2.18
CA LEU A 48 8.79 19.29 -2.60
C LEU A 48 9.42 19.69 -3.93
N ASN A 49 10.67 19.23 -4.14
CA ASN A 49 11.41 19.47 -5.37
C ASN A 49 11.19 18.32 -6.37
N GLN A 50 11.40 18.62 -7.66
CA GLN A 50 11.31 17.60 -8.73
C GLN A 50 12.35 16.48 -8.57
N LYS A 51 13.51 16.77 -7.95
CA LYS A 51 14.61 15.83 -7.71
C LYS A 51 14.45 15.02 -6.41
N ASP A 52 13.43 15.32 -5.60
CA ASP A 52 13.20 14.56 -4.36
C ASP A 52 12.77 13.13 -4.68
N GLU A 53 13.31 12.18 -3.94
CA GLU A 53 12.90 10.77 -3.93
C GLU A 53 11.85 10.58 -2.84
N ILE A 54 10.59 10.43 -3.23
CA ILE A 54 9.46 10.52 -2.31
C ILE A 54 8.93 9.15 -1.97
N ILE A 55 9.09 8.76 -0.71
CA ILE A 55 8.42 7.60 -0.13
C ILE A 55 7.15 8.08 0.57
N LEU A 56 6.01 7.51 0.21
CA LEU A 56 4.71 7.82 0.80
C LEU A 56 4.21 6.67 1.66
N THR A 57 3.67 6.97 2.82
CA THR A 57 2.78 6.08 3.57
C THR A 57 1.50 6.83 3.93
N LEU A 58 0.35 6.19 3.71
CA LEU A 58 -0.98 6.74 4.00
C LEU A 58 -1.80 5.71 4.77
N SER A 59 -2.03 5.95 6.04
CA SER A 59 -2.94 5.12 6.85
C SER A 59 -3.17 5.73 8.23
N ARG A 60 -4.02 5.10 9.03
CA ARG A 60 -4.10 5.41 10.47
C ARG A 60 -2.74 5.19 11.14
N LEU A 61 -2.30 6.12 11.98
CA LEU A 61 -1.04 6.00 12.72
C LEU A 61 -1.22 5.05 13.91
N VAL A 62 -0.99 3.77 13.65
CA VAL A 62 -1.06 2.70 14.65
C VAL A 62 0.14 1.75 14.48
N PRO A 63 0.65 1.14 15.58
CA PRO A 63 1.91 0.38 15.55
C PRO A 63 1.96 -0.78 14.53
N ARG A 64 0.80 -1.39 14.19
CA ARG A 64 0.76 -2.50 13.21
C ARG A 64 1.08 -2.07 11.78
N LYS A 65 0.99 -0.77 11.46
CA LYS A 65 1.29 -0.22 10.12
C LYS A 65 2.78 -0.03 9.85
N GLY A 66 3.64 -0.21 10.86
CA GLY A 66 5.09 -0.33 10.71
C GLY A 66 5.83 0.95 10.32
N MET A 67 5.24 2.12 10.49
CA MET A 67 5.87 3.41 10.17
C MET A 67 7.16 3.66 10.93
N ASP A 68 7.29 3.13 12.14
CA ASP A 68 8.51 3.19 12.94
C ASP A 68 9.72 2.51 12.27
N VAL A 69 9.47 1.43 11.54
CA VAL A 69 10.51 0.74 10.77
C VAL A 69 10.84 1.51 9.50
N LEU A 70 9.83 2.04 8.81
CA LEU A 70 10.01 2.87 7.62
C LEU A 70 10.81 4.14 7.93
N ILE A 71 10.54 4.82 9.05
CA ILE A 71 11.31 5.98 9.53
C ILE A 71 12.79 5.62 9.72
N LYS A 72 13.09 4.47 10.35
CA LYS A 72 14.47 4.01 10.55
C LYS A 72 15.17 3.71 9.22
N ALA A 73 14.50 3.04 8.31
CA ALA A 73 15.03 2.74 6.98
C ALA A 73 15.36 4.03 6.19
N CYS A 74 14.45 5.00 6.17
CA CYS A 74 14.68 6.28 5.50
C CYS A 74 15.79 7.10 6.17
N ALA A 75 15.93 7.05 7.49
CA ALA A 75 17.04 7.71 8.19
C ALA A 75 18.41 7.11 7.84
N GLU A 76 18.47 5.80 7.63
CA GLU A 76 19.68 5.12 7.17
C GLU A 76 20.03 5.52 5.74
N LEU A 77 19.05 5.50 4.85
CA LEU A 77 19.19 5.84 3.44
C LEU A 77 19.57 7.30 3.19
N GLN A 78 19.12 8.22 4.03
CA GLN A 78 19.41 9.65 3.85
C GLN A 78 20.91 9.97 3.78
N LYS A 79 21.77 9.12 4.36
CA LYS A 79 23.23 9.30 4.31
C LYS A 79 23.78 9.22 2.89
N SER A 80 23.21 8.35 2.06
CA SER A 80 23.59 8.16 0.63
C SER A 80 22.61 8.83 -0.33
N ARG A 81 21.41 9.21 0.14
CA ARG A 81 20.31 9.79 -0.65
C ARG A 81 19.80 11.06 0.02
N PRO A 82 20.51 12.19 -0.14
CA PRO A 82 20.16 13.44 0.55
C PRO A 82 18.80 14.01 0.13
N ASN A 83 18.34 13.66 -1.07
CA ASN A 83 17.02 14.07 -1.60
C ASN A 83 15.87 13.14 -1.18
N LEU A 84 16.12 12.08 -0.40
CA LEU A 84 15.07 11.20 0.08
C LEU A 84 14.14 11.94 1.05
N LYS A 85 12.84 11.79 0.84
CA LYS A 85 11.77 12.33 1.69
C LYS A 85 10.77 11.23 2.03
N LEU A 86 10.41 11.14 3.30
CA LEU A 86 9.31 10.28 3.75
C LEU A 86 8.11 11.13 4.13
N LEU A 87 7.01 10.95 3.42
CA LEU A 87 5.74 11.59 3.73
C LEU A 87 4.85 10.61 4.49
N ILE A 88 4.40 11.01 5.67
CA ILE A 88 3.48 10.22 6.50
C ILE A 88 2.15 10.96 6.57
N ALA A 89 1.15 10.44 5.84
CA ALA A 89 -0.21 10.95 5.82
C ALA A 89 -1.13 10.11 6.72
N GLY A 90 -2.02 10.80 7.41
CA GLY A 90 -3.00 10.23 8.31
C GLY A 90 -2.83 10.67 9.77
N THR A 91 -3.74 10.22 10.61
CA THR A 91 -3.78 10.53 12.05
C THR A 91 -3.87 9.25 12.88
N GLY A 92 -3.56 9.32 14.16
CA GLY A 92 -3.70 8.19 15.06
C GLY A 92 -2.86 8.27 16.32
N ARG A 93 -3.13 7.34 17.23
CA ARG A 93 -2.54 7.31 18.59
C ARG A 93 -1.03 7.14 18.63
N ASP A 94 -0.42 6.68 17.54
CA ASP A 94 1.03 6.42 17.47
C ASP A 94 1.85 7.65 17.06
N ARG A 95 1.20 8.78 16.73
CA ARG A 95 1.83 10.00 16.22
C ARG A 95 3.01 10.46 17.07
N GLN A 96 2.80 10.65 18.36
CA GLN A 96 3.83 11.18 19.27
C GLN A 96 5.07 10.26 19.32
N ARG A 97 4.86 8.93 19.37
CA ARG A 97 5.97 7.97 19.35
C ARG A 97 6.76 8.04 18.03
N LEU A 98 6.06 8.15 16.91
CA LEU A 98 6.71 8.27 15.59
C LEU A 98 7.51 9.57 15.45
N GLU A 99 7.01 10.70 15.94
CA GLU A 99 7.74 11.98 15.99
C GLU A 99 9.00 11.88 16.85
N THR A 100 8.91 11.21 17.99
CA THR A 100 10.08 10.96 18.86
C THR A 100 11.15 10.16 18.11
N ILE A 101 10.76 9.07 17.44
CA ILE A 101 11.68 8.25 16.63
C ILE A 101 12.30 9.08 15.52
N THR A 102 11.50 9.90 14.82
CA THR A 102 11.96 10.80 13.75
C THR A 102 13.05 11.74 14.23
N LYS A 103 12.84 12.39 15.37
CA LYS A 103 13.84 13.29 15.99
C LYS A 103 15.11 12.55 16.39
N GLN A 104 14.98 11.42 17.08
CA GLN A 104 16.12 10.61 17.53
C GLN A 104 16.98 10.10 16.36
N LYS A 105 16.35 9.71 15.26
CA LYS A 105 17.02 9.18 14.07
C LYS A 105 17.42 10.25 13.07
N LYS A 106 17.00 11.50 13.27
CA LYS A 106 17.16 12.61 12.32
C LYS A 106 16.64 12.23 10.93
N ALA A 107 15.51 11.54 10.89
CA ALA A 107 14.94 10.99 9.64
C ALA A 107 14.30 12.09 8.78
N PRO A 108 14.32 11.97 7.43
CA PRO A 108 13.77 12.97 6.49
C PRO A 108 12.24 12.86 6.39
N VAL A 109 11.53 13.06 7.48
CA VAL A 109 10.08 12.81 7.59
C VAL A 109 9.28 14.10 7.64
N THR A 110 8.25 14.18 6.81
CA THR A 110 7.19 15.17 6.91
C THR A 110 5.88 14.46 7.27
N PHE A 111 5.29 14.86 8.40
CA PHE A 111 3.99 14.38 8.81
C PHE A 111 2.90 15.31 8.27
N LEU A 112 2.09 14.83 7.35
CA LEU A 112 1.04 15.61 6.69
C LEU A 112 -0.24 15.72 7.54
N GLY A 113 -0.42 14.83 8.52
CA GLY A 113 -1.68 14.77 9.27
C GLY A 113 -2.83 14.25 8.42
N TYR A 114 -4.03 14.76 8.66
CA TYR A 114 -5.19 14.45 7.84
C TYR A 114 -5.05 15.10 6.46
N VAL A 115 -5.22 14.33 5.41
CA VAL A 115 -5.24 14.80 4.02
C VAL A 115 -6.68 14.74 3.53
N GLN A 116 -7.14 15.81 2.89
CA GLN A 116 -8.49 15.87 2.31
C GLN A 116 -8.65 14.83 1.22
N ASP A 117 -9.83 14.22 1.13
CA ASP A 117 -10.10 13.12 0.20
C ASP A 117 -9.79 13.50 -1.26
N GLN A 118 -10.08 14.73 -1.66
CA GLN A 118 -9.80 15.25 -3.00
C GLN A 118 -8.30 15.34 -3.35
N ASP A 119 -7.43 15.44 -2.34
CA ASP A 119 -5.96 15.59 -2.52
C ASP A 119 -5.24 14.23 -2.52
N ILE A 120 -5.90 13.16 -2.08
CA ILE A 120 -5.31 11.82 -1.97
C ILE A 120 -4.78 11.30 -3.32
N PRO A 121 -5.51 11.44 -4.47
CA PRO A 121 -4.97 10.99 -5.76
C PRO A 121 -3.66 11.68 -6.15
N SER A 122 -3.56 13.00 -5.94
CA SER A 122 -2.35 13.78 -6.20
C SER A 122 -1.20 13.36 -5.27
N LEU A 123 -1.52 13.06 -4.02
CA LEU A 123 -0.55 12.58 -3.04
C LEU A 123 0.09 11.24 -3.47
N TYR A 124 -0.70 10.28 -3.98
CA TYR A 124 -0.15 9.07 -4.57
C TYR A 124 0.66 9.38 -5.83
N GLY A 125 0.08 10.10 -6.79
CA GLY A 125 0.71 10.32 -8.09
C GLY A 125 2.05 11.07 -8.05
N MET A 126 2.30 11.89 -7.00
CA MET A 126 3.57 12.58 -6.85
C MET A 126 4.68 11.74 -6.21
N ALA A 127 4.34 10.62 -5.56
CA ALA A 127 5.30 9.74 -4.90
C ALA A 127 6.10 8.90 -5.90
N ASP A 128 7.25 8.39 -5.44
CA ASP A 128 8.05 7.41 -6.17
C ASP A 128 7.70 5.99 -5.70
N ILE A 129 7.59 5.79 -4.39
CA ILE A 129 7.26 4.50 -3.79
C ILE A 129 6.17 4.72 -2.73
N PHE A 130 5.18 3.84 -2.72
CA PHE A 130 4.25 3.72 -1.61
C PHE A 130 4.70 2.58 -0.68
N SER A 131 4.77 2.83 0.63
CA SER A 131 5.17 1.80 1.58
C SER A 131 4.27 1.75 2.80
N MET A 132 3.77 0.55 3.13
CA MET A 132 3.08 0.28 4.39
C MET A 132 3.53 -1.07 4.94
N LEU A 133 4.38 -1.02 5.97
CA LEU A 133 5.04 -2.19 6.54
C LEU A 133 4.15 -2.87 7.58
N CYS A 134 2.97 -3.31 7.14
CA CYS A 134 2.06 -4.03 8.00
C CYS A 134 2.74 -5.24 8.65
N ARG A 135 2.44 -5.47 9.92
CA ARG A 135 2.99 -6.59 10.69
C ARG A 135 1.94 -7.24 11.58
N VAL A 136 2.11 -8.51 11.79
CA VAL A 136 1.32 -9.29 12.75
C VAL A 136 1.70 -8.89 14.17
N ARG A 137 0.69 -8.70 15.04
CA ARG A 137 0.87 -8.40 16.46
C ARG A 137 -0.04 -9.28 17.31
N TRP A 138 0.34 -9.44 18.57
CA TRP A 138 -0.43 -10.17 19.59
C TRP A 138 -0.89 -11.57 19.11
N GLY A 139 0.09 -12.35 18.60
CA GLY A 139 -0.19 -13.74 18.19
C GLY A 139 -1.17 -13.89 17.02
N GLY A 140 -1.38 -12.83 16.21
CA GLY A 140 -2.30 -12.87 15.07
C GLY A 140 -3.62 -12.11 15.28
N LEU A 141 -3.87 -11.58 16.48
CA LEU A 141 -5.09 -10.81 16.75
C LEU A 141 -5.14 -9.48 15.99
N GLU A 142 -3.98 -8.92 15.63
CA GLU A 142 -3.89 -7.65 14.89
C GLU A 142 -3.08 -7.86 13.61
N GLN A 143 -3.78 -7.89 12.47
CA GLN A 143 -3.21 -8.13 11.13
C GLN A 143 -3.83 -7.17 10.11
N GLU A 144 -3.27 -7.15 8.89
CA GLU A 144 -3.86 -6.44 7.77
C GLU A 144 -4.92 -7.30 7.09
N GLY A 145 -6.11 -6.74 6.87
CA GLY A 145 -7.19 -7.49 6.20
C GLY A 145 -6.97 -7.67 4.70
N PHE A 146 -6.53 -6.59 4.04
CA PHE A 146 -6.22 -6.57 2.60
C PHE A 146 -5.26 -5.42 2.26
N GLY A 147 -5.61 -4.17 2.65
CA GLY A 147 -4.82 -2.98 2.36
C GLY A 147 -5.25 -2.27 1.08
N ILE A 148 -6.45 -1.67 1.07
CA ILE A 148 -6.99 -0.89 -0.07
C ILE A 148 -5.99 0.16 -0.56
N VAL A 149 -5.25 0.79 0.32
CA VAL A 149 -4.22 1.79 0.00
C VAL A 149 -3.13 1.27 -0.97
N PHE A 150 -2.88 -0.03 -1.00
CA PHE A 150 -1.99 -0.63 -2.00
C PHE A 150 -2.64 -0.63 -3.39
N LEU A 151 -3.97 -0.85 -3.47
CA LEU A 151 -4.69 -0.79 -4.74
C LEU A 151 -4.75 0.65 -5.26
N GLU A 152 -4.90 1.63 -4.38
CA GLU A 152 -4.88 3.05 -4.74
C GLU A 152 -3.50 3.45 -5.30
N ALA A 153 -2.41 3.03 -4.63
CA ALA A 153 -1.04 3.22 -5.12
C ALA A 153 -0.82 2.52 -6.47
N ALA A 154 -1.28 1.26 -6.61
CA ALA A 154 -1.20 0.50 -7.86
C ALA A 154 -1.96 1.21 -8.99
N ALA A 155 -3.17 1.68 -8.73
CA ALA A 155 -3.98 2.43 -9.67
C ALA A 155 -3.33 3.75 -10.09
N ALA A 156 -2.65 4.44 -9.17
CA ALA A 156 -1.84 5.62 -9.48
C ALA A 156 -0.51 5.27 -10.19
N GLY A 157 -0.24 4.00 -10.45
CA GLY A 157 0.99 3.55 -11.10
C GLY A 157 2.23 3.72 -10.23
N ILE A 158 2.14 3.55 -8.92
CA ILE A 158 3.23 3.70 -7.97
C ILE A 158 3.63 2.33 -7.42
N PRO A 159 4.91 1.92 -7.52
CA PRO A 159 5.40 0.67 -6.94
C PRO A 159 5.19 0.63 -5.43
N GLN A 160 4.90 -0.56 -4.89
CA GLN A 160 4.58 -0.72 -3.49
C GLN A 160 5.63 -1.55 -2.74
N ILE A 161 5.84 -1.22 -1.46
CA ILE A 161 6.56 -2.05 -0.50
C ILE A 161 5.61 -2.38 0.64
N ALA A 162 5.22 -3.63 0.75
CA ALA A 162 4.34 -4.14 1.79
C ALA A 162 5.11 -4.93 2.85
N GLY A 163 4.67 -4.87 4.09
CA GLY A 163 5.09 -5.84 5.10
C GLY A 163 4.20 -7.08 5.06
N LYS A 164 4.79 -8.27 5.24
CA LYS A 164 4.05 -9.53 5.33
C LYS A 164 3.11 -9.53 6.53
N SER A 165 1.81 -9.44 6.27
CA SER A 165 0.78 -9.43 7.30
C SER A 165 -0.60 -9.70 6.70
N GLY A 166 -1.22 -10.80 7.07
CA GLY A 166 -2.59 -11.13 6.65
C GLY A 166 -2.77 -11.08 5.14
N GLY A 167 -3.76 -10.30 4.69
CA GLY A 167 -4.10 -10.14 3.27
C GLY A 167 -3.25 -9.14 2.48
N ALA A 168 -2.18 -8.55 3.07
CA ALA A 168 -1.34 -7.61 2.34
C ALA A 168 -0.66 -8.25 1.11
N GLU A 169 -0.35 -9.56 1.18
CA GLU A 169 0.25 -10.32 0.07
C GLU A 169 -0.74 -10.59 -1.08
N GLU A 170 -2.05 -10.41 -0.84
CA GLU A 170 -3.06 -10.46 -1.90
C GLU A 170 -3.13 -9.12 -2.66
N ALA A 171 -2.90 -8.01 -1.98
CA ALA A 171 -2.85 -6.70 -2.60
C ALA A 171 -1.55 -6.47 -3.38
N VAL A 172 -0.41 -6.89 -2.83
CA VAL A 172 0.93 -6.73 -3.42
C VAL A 172 1.54 -8.10 -3.69
N LEU A 173 1.73 -8.43 -4.96
CA LEU A 173 2.44 -9.64 -5.39
C LEU A 173 3.94 -9.36 -5.43
N HIS A 174 4.70 -10.14 -4.63
CA HIS A 174 6.14 -9.98 -4.52
C HIS A 174 6.85 -10.15 -5.86
N GLU A 175 7.70 -9.19 -6.23
CA GLU A 175 8.44 -9.09 -7.50
C GLU A 175 7.59 -8.94 -8.77
N GLU A 176 6.25 -8.93 -8.67
CA GLU A 176 5.35 -8.74 -9.80
C GLU A 176 4.68 -7.36 -9.79
N THR A 177 4.14 -6.94 -8.64
CA THR A 177 3.46 -5.63 -8.50
C THR A 177 4.12 -4.73 -7.47
N GLY A 178 5.08 -5.25 -6.73
CA GLY A 178 5.82 -4.55 -5.68
C GLY A 178 6.73 -5.51 -4.92
N LYS A 179 7.17 -5.10 -3.74
CA LYS A 179 7.98 -5.94 -2.85
C LYS A 179 7.22 -6.25 -1.56
N VAL A 180 7.29 -7.50 -1.12
CA VAL A 180 6.77 -7.91 0.19
C VAL A 180 7.95 -8.25 1.11
N ILE A 181 8.08 -7.50 2.19
CA ILE A 181 9.13 -7.68 3.20
C ILE A 181 8.71 -8.79 4.14
N GLN A 182 9.44 -9.89 4.16
CA GLN A 182 9.14 -11.06 4.98
C GLN A 182 9.24 -10.78 6.48
N ASN A 183 10.26 -10.02 6.89
CA ASN A 183 10.37 -9.50 8.25
C ASN A 183 10.12 -7.99 8.29
N PRO A 184 8.87 -7.52 8.44
CA PRO A 184 8.54 -6.09 8.42
C PRO A 184 9.00 -5.31 9.65
N LYS A 185 9.79 -5.93 10.55
CA LYS A 185 10.46 -5.27 11.66
C LYS A 185 11.94 -4.95 11.36
N ASP A 186 12.47 -5.45 10.27
CA ASP A 186 13.84 -5.25 9.84
C ASP A 186 13.96 -4.01 8.93
N SER A 187 14.46 -2.91 9.49
CA SER A 187 14.66 -1.66 8.76
C SER A 187 15.73 -1.75 7.68
N LYS A 188 16.70 -2.68 7.80
CA LYS A 188 17.74 -2.87 6.81
C LYS A 188 17.17 -3.47 5.52
N SER A 189 16.41 -4.57 5.63
CA SER A 189 15.71 -5.15 4.47
C SER A 189 14.76 -4.16 3.79
N VAL A 190 14.13 -3.27 4.55
CA VAL A 190 13.28 -2.20 3.99
C VAL A 190 14.12 -1.17 3.23
N ALA A 191 15.25 -0.75 3.79
CA ALA A 191 16.16 0.18 3.13
C ALA A 191 16.73 -0.40 1.83
N GLU A 192 17.13 -1.66 1.83
CA GLU A 192 17.59 -2.39 0.65
C GLU A 192 16.49 -2.43 -0.44
N ALA A 193 15.26 -2.76 -0.08
CA ALA A 193 14.13 -2.79 -1.01
C ALA A 193 13.83 -1.41 -1.63
N ILE A 194 13.89 -0.33 -0.83
CA ILE A 194 13.73 1.04 -1.31
C ILE A 194 14.85 1.39 -2.30
N SER A 195 16.12 1.14 -1.93
CA SER A 195 17.26 1.43 -2.80
C SER A 195 17.17 0.68 -4.13
N GLU A 196 16.89 -0.62 -4.08
CA GLU A 196 16.78 -1.44 -5.29
C GLU A 196 15.72 -0.90 -6.25
N LEU A 197 14.53 -0.51 -5.73
CA LEU A 197 13.50 0.07 -6.57
C LEU A 197 13.89 1.42 -7.16
N LEU A 198 14.55 2.29 -6.39
CA LEU A 198 14.97 3.60 -6.87
C LEU A 198 16.13 3.52 -7.88
N ASP A 199 17.03 2.54 -7.73
CA ASP A 199 18.21 2.39 -8.57
C ASP A 199 17.93 1.60 -9.85
N ASN A 200 17.00 0.63 -9.83
CA ASN A 200 16.64 -0.20 -10.97
C ASN A 200 15.46 0.38 -11.76
N LYS A 201 15.73 1.33 -12.65
CA LYS A 201 14.71 2.00 -13.47
C LYS A 201 13.88 1.05 -14.33
N ALA A 202 14.47 -0.03 -14.85
CA ALA A 202 13.76 -1.02 -15.66
C ALA A 202 12.75 -1.79 -14.83
N LYS A 203 13.18 -2.33 -13.68
CA LYS A 203 12.29 -3.04 -12.74
C LYS A 203 11.20 -2.11 -12.21
N PHE A 204 11.56 -0.88 -11.87
CA PHE A 204 10.61 0.14 -11.42
C PHE A 204 9.50 0.39 -12.45
N ALA A 205 9.88 0.55 -13.74
CA ALA A 205 8.89 0.78 -14.81
C ALA A 205 8.00 -0.46 -15.05
N GLU A 206 8.58 -1.66 -14.98
CA GLU A 206 7.83 -2.92 -15.06
C GLU A 206 6.79 -3.03 -13.95
N LEU A 207 7.20 -2.87 -12.69
CA LEU A 207 6.28 -2.95 -11.54
C LEU A 207 5.15 -1.92 -11.64
N LYS A 208 5.44 -0.70 -12.06
CA LYS A 208 4.41 0.33 -12.33
C LYS A 208 3.36 -0.16 -13.32
N LYS A 209 3.81 -0.68 -14.46
CA LYS A 209 2.94 -1.15 -15.54
C LYS A 209 2.08 -2.33 -15.08
N VAL A 210 2.69 -3.34 -14.46
CA VAL A 210 2.00 -4.56 -14.04
C VAL A 210 1.02 -4.27 -12.91
N SER A 211 1.42 -3.48 -11.89
CA SER A 211 0.54 -3.13 -10.78
C SER A 211 -0.67 -2.31 -11.26
N ARG A 212 -0.47 -1.32 -12.15
CA ARG A 212 -1.56 -0.53 -12.75
C ARG A 212 -2.52 -1.42 -13.54
N SER A 213 -2.01 -2.25 -14.43
CA SER A 213 -2.83 -3.19 -15.22
C SER A 213 -3.65 -4.11 -14.32
N ARG A 214 -3.05 -4.61 -13.24
CA ARG A 214 -3.75 -5.46 -12.27
C ARG A 214 -4.86 -4.70 -11.53
N ALA A 215 -4.63 -3.44 -11.14
CA ALA A 215 -5.64 -2.60 -10.52
C ALA A 215 -6.85 -2.41 -11.46
N GLU A 216 -6.62 -2.11 -12.73
CA GLU A 216 -7.65 -1.92 -13.75
C GLU A 216 -8.44 -3.20 -14.05
N THR A 217 -7.74 -4.32 -14.23
CA THR A 217 -8.35 -5.55 -14.76
C THR A 217 -8.89 -6.51 -13.70
N LYS A 218 -8.45 -6.38 -12.43
CA LYS A 218 -8.80 -7.31 -11.35
C LYS A 218 -9.45 -6.64 -10.15
N PHE A 219 -9.26 -5.32 -9.97
CA PHE A 219 -9.72 -4.60 -8.78
C PHE A 219 -10.54 -3.35 -9.09
N SER A 220 -10.81 -3.02 -10.37
CA SER A 220 -11.75 -1.94 -10.68
C SER A 220 -13.15 -2.29 -10.18
N TYR A 221 -13.90 -1.28 -9.76
CA TYR A 221 -15.29 -1.49 -9.34
C TYR A 221 -16.15 -2.09 -10.46
N ASP A 222 -15.90 -1.72 -11.72
CA ASP A 222 -16.61 -2.28 -12.88
C ASP A 222 -16.36 -3.78 -13.03
N TYR A 223 -15.14 -4.25 -12.85
CA TYR A 223 -14.80 -5.66 -12.89
C TYR A 223 -15.43 -6.43 -11.72
N LEU A 224 -15.28 -5.90 -10.52
CA LEU A 224 -15.74 -6.58 -9.31
C LEU A 224 -17.27 -6.63 -9.20
N SER A 225 -17.98 -5.59 -9.65
CA SER A 225 -19.45 -5.60 -9.69
C SER A 225 -19.99 -6.66 -10.65
N LYS A 226 -19.39 -6.79 -11.84
CA LYS A 226 -19.75 -7.86 -12.80
C LYS A 226 -19.48 -9.25 -12.23
N LYS A 227 -18.32 -9.44 -11.58
CA LYS A 227 -17.98 -10.70 -10.90
C LYS A 227 -18.98 -11.03 -9.80
N PHE A 228 -19.34 -10.05 -8.97
CA PHE A 228 -20.30 -10.23 -7.89
C PHE A 228 -21.69 -10.59 -8.42
N HIS A 229 -22.18 -9.84 -9.41
CA HIS A 229 -23.48 -10.12 -10.06
C HIS A 229 -23.54 -11.53 -10.63
N LYS A 230 -22.52 -11.95 -11.40
CA LYS A 230 -22.44 -13.32 -11.93
C LYS A 230 -22.53 -14.37 -10.82
N SER A 231 -21.83 -14.16 -9.72
CA SER A 231 -21.82 -15.09 -8.59
C SER A 231 -23.18 -15.20 -7.88
N ILE A 232 -23.96 -14.11 -7.83
CA ILE A 232 -25.34 -14.17 -7.32
C ILE A 232 -26.21 -15.04 -8.21
N LEU A 233 -26.19 -14.83 -9.54
CA LEU A 233 -26.98 -15.62 -10.49
C LEU A 233 -26.66 -17.13 -10.42
N GLU A 234 -25.38 -17.47 -10.29
CA GLU A 234 -24.93 -18.86 -10.11
C GLU A 234 -25.43 -19.45 -8.79
N ALA A 235 -25.46 -18.69 -7.71
CA ALA A 235 -25.98 -19.13 -6.43
C ALA A 235 -27.50 -19.36 -6.46
N GLU A 236 -28.25 -18.47 -7.12
CA GLU A 236 -29.71 -18.62 -7.31
C GLU A 236 -30.06 -19.85 -8.14
N SER A 237 -29.32 -20.13 -9.21
CA SER A 237 -29.52 -21.31 -10.05
C SER A 237 -29.37 -22.61 -9.25
N ARG A 238 -28.28 -22.70 -8.47
CA ARG A 238 -28.02 -23.86 -7.59
C ARG A 238 -29.09 -24.07 -6.50
N SER A 239 -29.71 -22.97 -6.05
CA SER A 239 -30.79 -23.06 -5.04
C SER A 239 -32.11 -23.59 -5.61
N LYS A 240 -32.35 -23.38 -6.92
CA LYS A 240 -33.57 -23.86 -7.61
C LYS A 240 -33.49 -25.34 -8.05
N GLU A 241 -32.28 -25.91 -8.07
CA GLU A 241 -32.02 -27.30 -8.43
C GLU A 241 -32.08 -28.26 -7.22
N LYS A 242 -32.23 -27.73 -6.02
CA LYS A 242 -32.42 -28.48 -4.77
C LYS A 242 -33.88 -28.44 -4.31
#